data_bcf23487cfbdeb6c7c4a30568fc5b1d1
#
_entry.id   bcf23487cfbdeb6c7c4a30568fc5b1d1
#
_cell.length_a   1.000
_cell.length_b   1.000
_cell.length_c   1.000
_cell.angle_alpha   90.00
_cell.angle_beta   90.00
_cell.angle_gamma   90.00
#
_symmetry.space_group_name_H-M   'P 1'
#
loop_
_entity.id
_entity.type
_entity.pdbx_description
1 polymer ?
#
loop_
_entity_poly.entity_id
_entity_poly.type
_entity_poly.pdbx_seq_one_letter_code
_entity_poly.pdbx_strand_id
1 'polypeptide(L)'
;MGYLQMGGIGTFSAMALPVPLAPVKMLIQEERGVSFQVGPAFYRRQSSLARDLGILIAAVHRQQTGSLRVLDVMSGCGVRAVRYLLQARADFVWANDACNQLTDLLAQNLSQGHSLDEKSEAVGEEDFERWRITREDAHKVLLDCALRKEYYDLIDVDSFGSDTLCVGPAIGAVKYGGLVYLTSTDGLCAGGRRRHNALSSYGAFVNPMPFANEIGLRMLIGCAVREAATRNMTVTPIFSNYAYHGPVFRTMLRVESRKRLVNKDYGFIVYCKRCGQSQDIQFEDLGDIACCCAYPKEKGSVVVTGPLWIGPLHDRNQVEGMTELAREWGWINSVGARSISNSPVDMHILKELLEVMVDESQPGLPSGYVRMDQIGKRGKVRVPRRKDFIDRLQQEGYAASRSHIEPRAVKTNCPMDQCIELGYGSRSIVIQ
;
A
#
# COMPACT_ATOMS: atom_id res chain seq x y z
N MET A 1 61.94 -2.87 16.83
CA MET A 1 62.32 -2.35 18.16
C MET A 1 61.47 -1.13 18.43
N GLY A 2 60.68 -1.14 19.52
CA GLY A 2 59.85 -0.01 19.93
C GLY A 2 58.57 -0.49 20.64
N TYR A 3 58.71 -0.99 21.87
CA TYR A 3 57.61 -1.23 22.82
C TYR A 3 57.03 0.11 23.27
N LEU A 4 55.71 0.22 23.33
CA LEU A 4 55.06 1.19 24.19
C LEU A 4 53.87 0.56 24.92
N GLN A 5 53.92 0.75 26.19
CA GLN A 5 53.23 0.21 27.35
C GLN A 5 51.70 0.33 27.32
N MET A 6 51.11 -0.70 27.92
CA MET A 6 49.76 -0.75 28.45
C MET A 6 49.53 0.32 29.53
N GLY A 7 48.42 1.02 29.46
CA GLY A 7 47.90 1.91 30.50
C GLY A 7 46.48 1.50 30.89
N GLY A 8 46.36 1.09 32.13
CA GLY A 8 45.25 1.21 33.09
C GLY A 8 43.82 0.88 32.72
N ILE A 9 43.35 -0.29 33.13
CA ILE A 9 41.94 -0.65 33.28
C ILE A 9 41.37 0.15 34.46
N GLY A 10 40.51 1.12 34.16
CA GLY A 10 39.67 1.79 35.15
C GLY A 10 38.29 1.17 35.16
N THR A 11 38.01 0.33 36.15
CA THR A 11 36.66 -0.16 36.46
C THR A 11 35.80 0.97 37.02
N PHE A 12 34.87 1.51 36.23
CA PHE A 12 33.76 2.29 36.75
C PHE A 12 32.54 1.39 36.80
N SER A 13 32.32 0.76 37.95
CA SER A 13 31.04 0.21 38.36
C SER A 13 30.17 1.36 38.83
N ALA A 14 29.30 1.86 38.00
CA ALA A 14 28.16 2.67 38.40
C ALA A 14 26.92 1.79 38.34
N MET A 15 26.48 1.24 39.46
CA MET A 15 25.15 0.73 39.67
C MET A 15 24.17 1.91 39.47
N ALA A 16 23.62 2.03 38.26
CA ALA A 16 22.46 2.83 38.04
C ALA A 16 21.26 2.06 38.64
N LEU A 17 20.73 2.56 39.74
CA LEU A 17 19.45 2.12 40.28
C LEU A 17 18.40 2.24 39.16
N PRO A 18 17.52 1.26 38.97
CA PRO A 18 16.45 1.37 37.99
C PRO A 18 15.57 2.55 38.41
N VAL A 19 15.56 3.60 37.62
CA VAL A 19 14.57 4.67 37.72
C VAL A 19 13.22 4.00 37.50
N PRO A 20 12.24 4.08 38.45
CA PRO A 20 10.92 3.54 38.21
C PRO A 20 10.34 4.28 37.00
N LEU A 21 10.13 3.57 35.89
CA LEU A 21 9.40 4.07 34.75
C LEU A 21 8.02 4.55 35.25
N ALA A 22 7.74 5.83 35.07
CA ALA A 22 6.42 6.37 35.35
C ALA A 22 5.37 5.49 34.66
N PRO A 23 4.21 5.22 35.29
CA PRO A 23 3.20 4.38 34.70
C PRO A 23 2.83 4.94 33.33
N VAL A 24 3.12 4.17 32.27
CA VAL A 24 2.74 4.51 30.90
C VAL A 24 1.21 4.63 30.92
N LYS A 25 0.69 5.85 30.76
CA LYS A 25 -0.74 6.09 30.68
C LYS A 25 -1.27 5.18 29.57
N MET A 26 -2.04 4.16 29.91
CA MET A 26 -2.65 3.27 28.92
C MET A 26 -3.64 4.11 28.10
N LEU A 27 -3.22 4.50 26.90
CA LEU A 27 -4.04 5.28 25.99
C LEU A 27 -4.95 4.32 25.22
N ILE A 28 -6.22 4.30 25.58
CA ILE A 28 -7.25 3.58 24.82
C ILE A 28 -7.59 4.40 23.59
N GLN A 29 -7.56 3.76 22.43
CA GLN A 29 -8.00 4.29 21.15
C GLN A 29 -9.19 3.49 20.64
N GLU A 30 -9.91 4.07 19.71
CA GLU A 30 -11.04 3.43 19.05
C GLU A 30 -10.97 3.66 17.54
N GLU A 31 -11.18 2.59 16.76
CA GLU A 31 -11.33 2.63 15.31
C GLU A 31 -12.56 1.82 14.90
N ARG A 32 -13.51 2.48 14.25
CA ARG A 32 -14.73 1.84 13.73
C ARG A 32 -15.46 0.98 14.76
N GLY A 33 -15.54 1.45 16.01
CA GLY A 33 -16.21 0.76 17.11
C GLY A 33 -15.38 -0.32 17.81
N VAL A 34 -14.13 -0.54 17.41
CA VAL A 34 -13.20 -1.42 18.11
C VAL A 34 -12.26 -0.60 18.97
N SER A 35 -12.34 -0.81 20.31
CA SER A 35 -11.44 -0.19 21.27
C SER A 35 -10.20 -1.05 21.47
N PHE A 36 -9.03 -0.44 21.62
CA PHE A 36 -7.77 -1.12 21.88
C PHE A 36 -6.82 -0.22 22.67
N GLN A 37 -5.91 -0.86 23.39
CA GLN A 37 -4.85 -0.16 24.10
C GLN A 37 -3.62 -0.02 23.21
N VAL A 38 -2.97 1.14 23.22
CA VAL A 38 -1.77 1.41 22.41
C VAL A 38 -0.48 1.07 23.17
N GLY A 39 -0.43 1.34 24.48
CA GLY A 39 0.74 1.11 25.31
C GLY A 39 2.01 1.78 24.75
N PRO A 40 3.18 1.10 24.80
CA PRO A 40 4.44 1.60 24.25
C PRO A 40 4.57 1.39 22.74
N ALA A 41 3.59 0.77 22.08
CA ALA A 41 3.65 0.48 20.65
C ALA A 41 3.61 1.75 19.80
N PHE A 42 4.24 1.71 18.65
CA PHE A 42 4.05 2.73 17.64
C PHE A 42 2.63 2.65 17.07
N TYR A 43 1.88 3.72 17.24
CA TYR A 43 0.54 3.86 16.67
C TYR A 43 0.38 5.22 15.99
N ARG A 44 -0.16 5.21 14.78
CA ARG A 44 -0.48 6.43 14.04
C ARG A 44 -1.95 6.41 13.62
N ARG A 45 -2.74 7.34 14.17
CA ARG A 45 -4.16 7.45 13.85
C ARG A 45 -4.42 7.71 12.36
N GLN A 46 -3.57 8.49 11.70
CA GLN A 46 -3.67 8.79 10.27
C GLN A 46 -3.55 7.54 9.37
N SER A 47 -3.09 6.41 9.89
CA SER A 47 -3.06 5.14 9.17
C SER A 47 -4.38 4.35 9.30
N SER A 48 -5.40 4.85 10.01
CA SER A 48 -6.70 4.18 10.18
C SER A 48 -7.36 3.86 8.84
N LEU A 49 -7.30 4.78 7.88
CA LEU A 49 -7.83 4.58 6.53
C LEU A 49 -7.21 3.36 5.82
N ALA A 50 -5.89 3.18 5.94
CA ALA A 50 -5.22 2.02 5.34
C ALA A 50 -5.58 0.71 6.05
N ARG A 51 -5.85 0.76 7.37
CA ARG A 51 -6.38 -0.38 8.13
C ARG A 51 -7.82 -0.68 7.72
N ASP A 52 -8.66 0.33 7.51
CA ASP A 52 -10.02 0.16 7.01
C ASP A 52 -10.02 -0.60 5.67
N LEU A 53 -9.17 -0.21 4.72
CA LEU A 53 -9.02 -0.90 3.44
C LEU A 53 -8.61 -2.37 3.61
N GLY A 54 -7.62 -2.65 4.50
CA GLY A 54 -7.18 -4.02 4.80
C GLY A 54 -8.29 -4.88 5.40
N ILE A 55 -9.08 -4.33 6.33
CA ILE A 55 -10.20 -5.03 6.96
C ILE A 55 -11.34 -5.30 5.97
N LEU A 56 -11.70 -4.31 5.14
CA LEU A 56 -12.75 -4.48 4.14
C LEU A 56 -12.42 -5.60 3.16
N ILE A 57 -11.21 -5.60 2.58
CA ILE A 57 -10.84 -6.64 1.63
C ILE A 57 -10.68 -8.02 2.28
N ALA A 58 -10.22 -8.08 3.54
CA ALA A 58 -10.18 -9.33 4.29
C ALA A 58 -11.58 -9.93 4.48
N ALA A 59 -12.58 -9.09 4.81
CA ALA A 59 -13.97 -9.51 4.94
C ALA A 59 -14.57 -9.92 3.59
N VAL A 60 -14.32 -9.18 2.51
CA VAL A 60 -14.72 -9.56 1.15
C VAL A 60 -14.11 -10.92 0.76
N HIS A 61 -12.82 -11.12 1.05
CA HIS A 61 -12.15 -12.39 0.79
C HIS A 61 -12.82 -13.54 1.56
N ARG A 62 -13.12 -13.35 2.85
CA ARG A 62 -13.82 -14.35 3.66
C ARG A 62 -15.21 -14.68 3.11
N GLN A 63 -15.97 -13.69 2.65
CA GLN A 63 -17.28 -13.91 2.02
C GLN A 63 -17.16 -14.76 0.73
N GLN A 64 -16.09 -14.54 -0.04
CA GLN A 64 -15.85 -15.25 -1.31
C GLN A 64 -15.33 -16.69 -1.12
N THR A 65 -14.53 -16.93 -0.06
CA THR A 65 -13.80 -18.21 0.13
C THR A 65 -14.36 -19.07 1.27
N GLY A 66 -15.16 -18.47 2.18
CA GLY A 66 -15.72 -19.16 3.34
C GLY A 66 -14.78 -19.25 4.55
N SER A 67 -13.50 -18.88 4.41
CA SER A 67 -12.52 -18.91 5.51
C SER A 67 -11.57 -17.70 5.48
N LEU A 68 -11.00 -17.36 6.65
CA LEU A 68 -10.00 -16.30 6.77
C LEU A 68 -9.03 -16.60 7.92
N ARG A 69 -7.85 -17.10 7.59
CA ARG A 69 -6.72 -17.21 8.51
C ARG A 69 -5.74 -16.08 8.21
N VAL A 70 -5.44 -15.25 9.20
CA VAL A 70 -4.59 -14.07 9.06
C VAL A 70 -3.28 -14.26 9.82
N LEU A 71 -2.17 -13.87 9.20
CA LEU A 71 -0.87 -13.69 9.83
C LEU A 71 -0.48 -12.21 9.78
N ASP A 72 -0.50 -11.54 10.92
CA ASP A 72 -0.02 -10.16 11.11
C ASP A 72 1.41 -10.25 11.69
N VAL A 73 2.41 -10.06 10.85
CA VAL A 73 3.81 -10.38 11.19
C VAL A 73 4.52 -9.30 11.99
N MET A 74 3.95 -8.09 12.06
CA MET A 74 4.49 -6.92 12.78
C MET A 74 3.34 -6.17 13.46
N SER A 75 2.67 -6.84 14.40
CA SER A 75 1.36 -6.43 14.93
C SER A 75 1.38 -5.15 15.75
N GLY A 76 2.53 -4.76 16.33
CA GLY A 76 2.60 -3.60 17.22
C GLY A 76 1.63 -3.73 18.40
N CYS A 77 0.69 -2.79 18.55
CA CYS A 77 -0.37 -2.90 19.55
C CYS A 77 -1.49 -3.89 19.19
N GLY A 78 -1.43 -4.55 18.04
CA GLY A 78 -2.45 -5.51 17.61
C GLY A 78 -3.72 -4.89 17.03
N VAL A 79 -3.75 -3.58 16.72
CA VAL A 79 -4.96 -2.93 16.18
C VAL A 79 -5.46 -3.58 14.90
N ARG A 80 -4.58 -4.06 14.01
CA ARG A 80 -4.98 -4.81 12.81
C ARG A 80 -5.47 -6.20 13.18
N ALA A 81 -4.71 -6.92 13.98
CA ALA A 81 -5.03 -8.27 14.42
C ALA A 81 -6.42 -8.34 15.09
N VAL A 82 -6.71 -7.46 16.04
CA VAL A 82 -8.02 -7.41 16.71
C VAL A 82 -9.15 -7.01 15.76
N ARG A 83 -8.90 -6.10 14.82
CA ARG A 83 -9.90 -5.70 13.83
C ARG A 83 -10.15 -6.81 12.79
N TYR A 84 -9.13 -7.56 12.37
CA TYR A 84 -9.32 -8.76 11.53
C TYR A 84 -10.19 -9.80 12.27
N LEU A 85 -9.93 -10.02 13.56
CA LEU A 85 -10.68 -10.97 14.39
C LEU A 85 -12.14 -10.56 14.54
N LEU A 86 -12.42 -9.29 14.89
CA LEU A 86 -13.76 -8.81 15.24
C LEU A 86 -14.57 -8.38 14.03
N GLN A 87 -14.00 -7.60 13.12
CA GLN A 87 -14.72 -6.96 12.01
C GLN A 87 -14.69 -7.81 10.74
N ALA A 88 -13.53 -8.32 10.33
CA ALA A 88 -13.45 -9.24 9.21
C ALA A 88 -13.87 -10.67 9.58
N ARG A 89 -14.14 -10.95 10.87
CA ARG A 89 -14.54 -12.26 11.42
C ARG A 89 -13.54 -13.35 11.04
N ALA A 90 -12.24 -13.06 11.16
CA ALA A 90 -11.21 -14.05 10.91
C ALA A 90 -11.42 -15.29 11.79
N ASP A 91 -11.29 -16.47 11.20
CA ASP A 91 -11.40 -17.75 11.92
C ASP A 91 -10.17 -17.96 12.81
N PHE A 92 -9.02 -17.43 12.38
CA PHE A 92 -7.78 -17.46 13.14
C PHE A 92 -6.90 -16.26 12.82
N VAL A 93 -6.26 -15.67 13.84
CA VAL A 93 -5.29 -14.58 13.70
C VAL A 93 -4.01 -14.93 14.45
N TRP A 94 -2.90 -15.00 13.74
CA TRP A 94 -1.58 -15.04 14.34
C TRP A 94 -0.98 -13.63 14.37
N ALA A 95 -0.86 -13.07 15.58
CA ALA A 95 -0.22 -11.78 15.84
C ALA A 95 1.22 -12.00 16.30
N ASN A 96 2.19 -11.53 15.52
CA ASN A 96 3.60 -11.59 15.86
C ASN A 96 4.20 -10.18 16.00
N ASP A 97 5.05 -9.98 16.99
CA ASP A 97 5.90 -8.78 17.08
C ASP A 97 7.20 -9.13 17.80
N ALA A 98 8.34 -8.69 17.28
CA ALA A 98 9.62 -8.98 17.88
C ALA A 98 9.88 -8.27 19.24
N CYS A 99 9.08 -7.26 19.57
CA CYS A 99 9.19 -6.47 20.79
C CYS A 99 8.59 -7.20 22.01
N ASN A 100 9.45 -7.56 22.96
CA ASN A 100 9.04 -8.27 24.19
C ASN A 100 8.00 -7.52 25.02
N GLN A 101 7.98 -6.19 24.97
CA GLN A 101 7.09 -5.35 25.79
C GLN A 101 5.64 -5.35 25.29
N LEU A 102 5.37 -5.95 24.12
CA LEU A 102 4.05 -5.90 23.48
C LEU A 102 3.23 -7.18 23.69
N THR A 103 3.81 -8.25 24.22
CA THR A 103 3.10 -9.55 24.35
C THR A 103 1.82 -9.46 25.18
N ASP A 104 1.92 -8.87 26.38
CA ASP A 104 0.77 -8.73 27.29
C ASP A 104 -0.29 -7.78 26.73
N LEU A 105 0.16 -6.72 26.04
CA LEU A 105 -0.71 -5.77 25.35
C LEU A 105 -1.48 -6.45 24.22
N LEU A 106 -0.80 -7.26 23.42
CA LEU A 106 -1.42 -8.04 22.34
C LEU A 106 -2.46 -9.02 22.91
N ALA A 107 -2.12 -9.76 23.97
CA ALA A 107 -3.04 -10.68 24.63
C ALA A 107 -4.29 -9.94 25.14
N GLN A 108 -4.10 -8.78 25.79
CA GLN A 108 -5.20 -7.97 26.30
C GLN A 108 -6.10 -7.42 25.19
N ASN A 109 -5.52 -6.97 24.07
CA ASN A 109 -6.31 -6.47 22.95
C ASN A 109 -7.06 -7.60 22.21
N LEU A 110 -6.43 -8.76 22.04
CA LEU A 110 -7.03 -9.91 21.33
C LEU A 110 -8.07 -10.67 22.16
N SER A 111 -8.00 -10.61 23.51
CA SER A 111 -8.98 -11.27 24.39
C SER A 111 -10.43 -10.79 24.18
N GLN A 112 -10.63 -9.62 23.56
CA GLN A 112 -11.95 -9.16 23.15
C GLN A 112 -12.63 -10.11 22.15
N GLY A 113 -11.88 -10.96 21.45
CA GLY A 113 -12.42 -11.97 20.54
C GLY A 113 -13.18 -13.09 21.23
N HIS A 114 -12.94 -13.35 22.52
CA HIS A 114 -13.66 -14.39 23.26
C HIS A 114 -15.11 -13.98 23.61
N SER A 115 -15.41 -12.68 23.71
CA SER A 115 -16.73 -12.20 24.14
C SER A 115 -17.84 -12.31 23.07
N LEU A 116 -17.51 -12.68 21.84
CA LEU A 116 -18.49 -12.82 20.77
C LEU A 116 -19.18 -14.18 20.71
N ASP A 117 -18.59 -15.20 21.36
CA ASP A 117 -19.06 -16.60 21.26
C ASP A 117 -19.96 -17.03 22.46
N GLU A 118 -20.16 -16.15 23.48
CA GLU A 118 -21.00 -16.45 24.66
C GLU A 118 -22.51 -16.66 24.36
N LYS A 119 -22.93 -16.62 23.09
CA LYS A 119 -24.32 -16.86 22.68
C LYS A 119 -24.58 -18.20 22.00
N SER A 120 -23.56 -19.03 21.81
CA SER A 120 -23.78 -20.41 21.34
C SER A 120 -23.72 -21.37 22.52
N GLU A 121 -24.89 -21.67 23.11
CA GLU A 121 -25.10 -22.80 24.00
C GLU A 121 -24.95 -24.13 23.22
N ALA A 122 -23.77 -24.42 22.71
CA ALA A 122 -23.45 -25.73 22.15
C ALA A 122 -22.36 -26.38 23.00
N VAL A 123 -22.78 -27.27 23.83
CA VAL A 123 -21.96 -28.14 24.66
C VAL A 123 -21.05 -28.99 23.78
N GLY A 124 -19.72 -28.86 23.93
CA GLY A 124 -18.78 -29.96 23.62
C GLY A 124 -17.90 -29.84 22.40
N GLU A 125 -17.49 -28.62 21.95
CA GLU A 125 -16.38 -28.47 21.03
C GLU A 125 -15.16 -27.89 21.77
N GLU A 126 -13.99 -28.51 21.56
CA GLU A 126 -12.70 -28.08 22.09
C GLU A 126 -12.52 -26.58 21.84
N ASP A 127 -12.13 -25.81 22.87
CA ASP A 127 -11.81 -24.39 22.77
C ASP A 127 -10.69 -24.19 21.71
N PHE A 128 -11.06 -24.01 20.46
CA PHE A 128 -10.12 -23.65 19.42
C PHE A 128 -9.71 -22.20 19.68
N GLU A 129 -8.46 -22.01 20.11
CA GLU A 129 -7.87 -20.66 20.23
C GLU A 129 -7.96 -19.97 18.88
N ARG A 130 -8.79 -18.92 18.81
CA ARG A 130 -8.98 -18.11 17.61
C ARG A 130 -7.79 -17.20 17.30
N TRP A 131 -6.81 -17.14 18.18
CA TRP A 131 -5.61 -16.32 17.97
C TRP A 131 -4.37 -16.95 18.61
N ARG A 132 -3.21 -16.56 18.09
CA ARG A 132 -1.89 -16.95 18.60
C ARG A 132 -1.01 -15.71 18.67
N ILE A 133 -0.17 -15.61 19.71
CA ILE A 133 0.84 -14.54 19.85
C ILE A 133 2.23 -15.17 19.87
N THR A 134 3.17 -14.56 19.14
CA THR A 134 4.58 -14.92 19.18
C THR A 134 5.48 -13.69 19.23
N ARG A 135 6.75 -13.90 19.65
CA ARG A 135 7.78 -12.87 19.76
C ARG A 135 8.98 -13.28 18.93
N GLU A 136 8.81 -13.28 17.63
CA GLU A 136 9.83 -13.73 16.71
C GLU A 136 10.15 -12.65 15.67
N ASP A 137 11.31 -12.75 15.06
CA ASP A 137 11.62 -11.98 13.86
C ASP A 137 10.61 -12.31 12.75
N ALA A 138 10.05 -11.28 12.12
CA ALA A 138 9.01 -11.43 11.10
C ALA A 138 9.47 -12.26 9.89
N HIS A 139 10.70 -12.08 9.44
CA HIS A 139 11.27 -12.84 8.34
C HIS A 139 11.40 -14.33 8.69
N LYS A 140 11.82 -14.64 9.93
CA LYS A 140 11.88 -16.01 10.45
C LYS A 140 10.50 -16.65 10.47
N VAL A 141 9.48 -15.96 11.01
CA VAL A 141 8.10 -16.49 11.05
C VAL A 141 7.61 -16.84 9.65
N LEU A 142 7.79 -15.95 8.69
CA LEU A 142 7.36 -16.17 7.30
C LEU A 142 8.09 -17.34 6.65
N LEU A 143 9.39 -17.47 6.87
CA LEU A 143 10.17 -18.62 6.36
C LEU A 143 9.73 -19.92 7.00
N ASP A 144 9.52 -19.96 8.31
CA ASP A 144 9.04 -21.13 9.03
C ASP A 144 7.66 -21.58 8.53
N CYS A 145 6.73 -20.65 8.30
CA CYS A 145 5.42 -20.94 7.71
C CYS A 145 5.56 -21.57 6.31
N ALA A 146 6.37 -20.98 5.45
CA ALA A 146 6.60 -21.50 4.10
C ALA A 146 7.23 -22.91 4.12
N LEU A 147 8.21 -23.17 4.98
CA LEU A 147 8.89 -24.46 5.13
C LEU A 147 7.96 -25.54 5.69
N ARG A 148 7.12 -25.19 6.66
CA ARG A 148 6.16 -26.11 7.29
C ARG A 148 4.88 -26.27 6.47
N LYS A 149 4.72 -25.51 5.37
CA LYS A 149 3.49 -25.46 4.55
C LYS A 149 2.26 -25.03 5.36
N GLU A 150 2.47 -24.16 6.33
CA GLU A 150 1.42 -23.52 7.11
C GLU A 150 0.97 -22.26 6.39
N TYR A 151 -0.09 -22.37 5.59
CA TYR A 151 -0.54 -21.30 4.70
C TYR A 151 -1.68 -20.49 5.30
N TYR A 152 -1.66 -19.17 4.99
CA TYR A 152 -2.64 -18.18 5.44
C TYR A 152 -3.43 -17.62 4.27
N ASP A 153 -4.67 -17.19 4.55
CA ASP A 153 -5.51 -16.51 3.57
C ASP A 153 -5.08 -15.06 3.37
N LEU A 154 -4.58 -14.42 4.45
CA LEU A 154 -4.02 -13.08 4.41
C LEU A 154 -2.75 -13.01 5.25
N ILE A 155 -1.70 -12.41 4.67
CA ILE A 155 -0.46 -12.05 5.37
C ILE A 155 -0.30 -10.53 5.33
N ASP A 156 -0.20 -9.91 6.51
CA ASP A 156 -0.01 -8.45 6.66
C ASP A 156 1.42 -8.16 7.10
N VAL A 157 2.15 -7.37 6.28
CA VAL A 157 3.54 -6.96 6.49
C VAL A 157 3.57 -5.43 6.57
N ASP A 158 3.32 -4.87 7.76
CA ASP A 158 3.30 -3.40 7.99
C ASP A 158 4.64 -2.91 8.55
N SER A 159 5.65 -2.90 7.70
CA SER A 159 7.03 -2.58 8.06
C SER A 159 7.39 -1.10 7.97
N PHE A 160 8.51 -0.75 8.59
CA PHE A 160 9.20 0.52 8.38
C PHE A 160 10.33 0.37 7.36
N GLY A 161 10.52 1.39 6.52
CA GLY A 161 11.60 1.39 5.52
C GLY A 161 11.26 0.55 4.29
N SER A 162 12.23 -0.24 3.85
CA SER A 162 12.10 -1.17 2.72
C SER A 162 12.23 -2.60 3.21
N ASP A 163 11.13 -3.21 3.64
CA ASP A 163 11.18 -4.59 4.12
C ASP A 163 11.02 -5.62 2.99
N THR A 164 11.83 -5.46 1.96
CA THR A 164 11.82 -6.35 0.79
C THR A 164 12.24 -7.78 1.13
N LEU A 165 12.92 -8.01 2.26
CA LEU A 165 13.27 -9.35 2.75
C LEU A 165 12.03 -10.19 3.07
N CYS A 166 10.96 -9.56 3.56
CA CYS A 166 9.71 -10.26 3.89
C CYS A 166 8.84 -10.58 2.68
N VAL A 167 9.00 -9.88 1.53
CA VAL A 167 8.11 -10.02 0.36
C VAL A 167 8.09 -11.44 -0.18
N GLY A 168 9.24 -12.03 -0.46
CA GLY A 168 9.33 -13.39 -0.98
C GLY A 168 8.80 -14.45 -0.02
N PRO A 169 9.22 -14.46 1.25
CA PRO A 169 8.68 -15.36 2.27
C PRO A 169 7.17 -15.21 2.50
N ALA A 170 6.61 -13.98 2.50
CA ALA A 170 5.17 -13.77 2.62
C ALA A 170 4.41 -14.39 1.44
N ILE A 171 4.90 -14.21 0.21
CA ILE A 171 4.33 -14.87 -0.98
C ILE A 171 4.43 -16.40 -0.86
N GLY A 172 5.50 -16.93 -0.25
CA GLY A 172 5.68 -18.37 -0.04
C GLY A 172 4.79 -18.96 1.06
N ALA A 173 4.27 -18.15 1.98
CA ALA A 173 3.45 -18.60 3.12
C ALA A 173 1.95 -18.29 2.94
N VAL A 174 1.54 -17.67 1.85
CA VAL A 174 0.13 -17.40 1.54
C VAL A 174 -0.46 -18.53 0.69
N LYS A 175 -1.76 -18.80 0.86
CA LYS A 175 -2.51 -19.72 0.00
C LYS A 175 -2.62 -19.19 -1.44
N TYR A 176 -2.76 -20.07 -2.42
CA TYR A 176 -3.19 -19.66 -3.76
C TYR A 176 -4.58 -19.00 -3.69
N GLY A 177 -4.74 -17.86 -4.33
CA GLY A 177 -5.92 -17.01 -4.21
C GLY A 177 -5.92 -16.09 -2.98
N GLY A 178 -4.98 -16.30 -2.06
CA GLY A 178 -4.84 -15.50 -0.84
C GLY A 178 -4.20 -14.13 -1.08
N LEU A 179 -4.10 -13.36 0.00
CA LEU A 179 -3.78 -11.95 -0.02
C LEU A 179 -2.47 -11.65 0.72
N VAL A 180 -1.66 -10.75 0.19
CA VAL A 180 -0.48 -10.20 0.87
C VAL A 180 -0.60 -8.68 0.91
N TYR A 181 -0.61 -8.12 2.12
CA TYR A 181 -0.64 -6.67 2.33
C TYR A 181 0.75 -6.16 2.67
N LEU A 182 1.35 -5.40 1.78
CA LEU A 182 2.71 -4.91 1.91
C LEU A 182 2.73 -3.41 2.19
N THR A 183 3.61 -2.99 3.10
CA THR A 183 3.87 -1.57 3.39
C THR A 183 5.35 -1.27 3.16
N SER A 184 5.66 -0.10 2.61
CA SER A 184 7.00 0.47 2.54
C SER A 184 6.95 1.96 2.88
N THR A 185 7.99 2.49 3.53
CA THR A 185 8.13 3.91 3.80
C THR A 185 9.36 4.52 3.09
N ASP A 186 9.90 3.84 2.09
CA ASP A 186 11.13 4.24 1.39
C ASP A 186 10.89 5.29 0.30
N GLY A 187 10.56 6.50 0.73
CA GLY A 187 10.38 7.64 -0.18
C GLY A 187 11.66 8.11 -0.88
N LEU A 188 12.85 7.74 -0.38
CA LEU A 188 14.10 8.11 -1.03
C LEU A 188 14.37 7.27 -2.28
N CYS A 189 14.08 5.98 -2.23
CA CYS A 189 14.12 5.10 -3.41
C CYS A 189 13.04 5.49 -4.41
N ALA A 190 11.79 5.66 -3.98
CA ALA A 190 10.67 6.09 -4.81
C ALA A 190 10.92 7.42 -5.55
N GLY A 191 11.56 8.38 -4.88
CA GLY A 191 11.95 9.68 -5.46
C GLY A 191 13.21 9.66 -6.35
N GLY A 192 13.83 8.50 -6.55
CA GLY A 192 15.06 8.36 -7.36
C GLY A 192 16.29 9.01 -6.73
N ARG A 193 16.27 9.28 -5.41
CA ARG A 193 17.42 9.84 -4.68
C ARG A 193 18.43 8.77 -4.27
N ARG A 194 17.98 7.52 -4.12
CA ARG A 194 18.79 6.34 -3.78
C ARG A 194 18.63 5.24 -4.84
N ARG A 195 19.05 5.51 -6.07
CA ARG A 195 18.83 4.64 -7.25
C ARG A 195 19.45 3.25 -7.10
N HIS A 196 20.66 3.16 -6.55
CA HIS A 196 21.36 1.88 -6.33
C HIS A 196 20.71 1.08 -5.20
N ASN A 197 20.22 1.74 -4.15
CA ASN A 197 19.43 1.08 -3.11
C ASN A 197 18.08 0.58 -3.68
N ALA A 198 17.43 1.36 -4.53
CA ALA A 198 16.22 0.92 -5.21
C ALA A 198 16.49 -0.31 -6.08
N LEU A 199 17.60 -0.33 -6.81
CA LEU A 199 18.01 -1.49 -7.61
C LEU A 199 18.29 -2.72 -6.75
N SER A 200 19.06 -2.58 -5.66
CA SER A 200 19.42 -3.71 -4.80
C SER A 200 18.22 -4.23 -3.98
N SER A 201 17.37 -3.35 -3.44
CA SER A 201 16.24 -3.77 -2.60
C SER A 201 15.02 -4.20 -3.43
N TYR A 202 14.63 -3.41 -4.42
CA TYR A 202 13.39 -3.64 -5.19
C TYR A 202 13.63 -4.21 -6.59
N GLY A 203 14.87 -4.27 -7.07
CA GLY A 203 15.20 -4.72 -8.41
C GLY A 203 14.88 -3.71 -9.52
N ALA A 204 14.63 -2.44 -9.16
CA ALA A 204 14.25 -1.38 -10.09
C ALA A 204 15.24 -0.21 -10.01
N PHE A 205 15.77 0.24 -11.15
CA PHE A 205 16.55 1.47 -11.23
C PHE A 205 15.61 2.66 -11.39
N VAL A 206 15.49 3.48 -10.33
CA VAL A 206 14.50 4.56 -10.29
C VAL A 206 15.14 5.90 -10.55
N ASN A 207 14.74 6.54 -11.66
CA ASN A 207 15.06 7.93 -11.94
C ASN A 207 13.99 8.88 -11.35
N PRO A 208 14.35 10.13 -11.03
CA PRO A 208 13.37 11.12 -10.59
C PRO A 208 12.26 11.34 -11.62
N MET A 209 11.01 11.14 -11.21
CA MET A 209 9.80 11.32 -12.00
C MET A 209 8.88 12.34 -11.33
N PRO A 210 8.05 13.10 -12.08
CA PRO A 210 7.11 14.05 -11.49
C PRO A 210 5.99 13.38 -10.69
N PHE A 211 5.80 12.05 -10.84
CA PHE A 211 4.85 11.21 -10.14
C PHE A 211 5.56 10.17 -9.24
N ALA A 212 6.60 10.60 -8.53
CA ALA A 212 7.44 9.75 -7.67
C ALA A 212 6.64 8.90 -6.65
N ASN A 213 5.51 9.42 -6.14
CA ASN A 213 4.67 8.70 -5.19
C ASN A 213 3.98 7.50 -5.84
N GLU A 214 3.62 7.58 -7.11
CA GLU A 214 3.11 6.42 -7.85
C GLU A 214 4.24 5.43 -8.18
N ILE A 215 5.44 5.93 -8.50
CA ILE A 215 6.61 5.07 -8.69
C ILE A 215 6.89 4.22 -7.46
N GLY A 216 6.72 4.75 -6.26
CA GLY A 216 6.90 4.00 -5.01
C GLY A 216 5.96 2.79 -4.90
N LEU A 217 4.69 2.95 -5.24
CA LEU A 217 3.73 1.85 -5.28
C LEU A 217 4.11 0.83 -6.36
N ARG A 218 4.39 1.29 -7.57
CA ARG A 218 4.76 0.43 -8.71
C ARG A 218 6.07 -0.33 -8.50
N MET A 219 7.03 0.29 -7.81
CA MET A 219 8.29 -0.32 -7.42
C MET A 219 8.06 -1.46 -6.40
N LEU A 220 7.21 -1.24 -5.39
CA LEU A 220 6.87 -2.25 -4.40
C LEU A 220 6.13 -3.45 -5.03
N ILE A 221 5.16 -3.18 -5.89
CA ILE A 221 4.45 -4.22 -6.64
C ILE A 221 5.41 -4.98 -7.57
N GLY A 222 6.28 -4.27 -8.30
CA GLY A 222 7.28 -4.88 -9.19
C GLY A 222 8.24 -5.81 -8.45
N CYS A 223 8.64 -5.46 -7.23
CA CYS A 223 9.41 -6.34 -6.35
C CYS A 223 8.63 -7.64 -6.06
N ALA A 224 7.36 -7.52 -5.70
CA ALA A 224 6.52 -8.68 -5.42
C ALA A 224 6.29 -9.55 -6.67
N VAL A 225 6.12 -8.95 -7.85
CA VAL A 225 6.02 -9.67 -9.15
C VAL A 225 7.27 -10.53 -9.39
N ARG A 226 8.45 -9.96 -9.19
CA ARG A 226 9.73 -10.67 -9.35
C ARG A 226 9.86 -11.83 -8.35
N GLU A 227 9.54 -11.58 -7.08
CA GLU A 227 9.59 -12.60 -6.03
C GLU A 227 8.57 -13.74 -6.25
N ALA A 228 7.37 -13.42 -6.71
CA ALA A 228 6.37 -14.42 -7.09
C ALA A 228 6.83 -15.26 -8.27
N ALA A 229 7.41 -14.64 -9.30
CA ALA A 229 7.88 -15.33 -10.49
C ALA A 229 8.95 -16.39 -10.19
N THR A 230 9.86 -16.16 -9.22
CA THR A 230 10.86 -17.15 -8.78
C THR A 230 10.24 -18.38 -8.12
N ARG A 231 8.98 -18.30 -7.69
CA ARG A 231 8.20 -19.36 -7.03
C ARG A 231 7.11 -19.96 -7.93
N ASN A 232 7.13 -19.66 -9.22
CA ASN A 232 6.09 -20.03 -10.18
C ASN A 232 4.69 -19.52 -9.77
N MET A 233 4.64 -18.33 -9.18
CA MET A 233 3.44 -17.62 -8.80
C MET A 233 3.31 -16.31 -9.56
N THR A 234 2.13 -15.74 -9.56
CA THR A 234 1.84 -14.38 -10.03
C THR A 234 1.19 -13.59 -8.92
N VAL A 235 1.37 -12.28 -8.95
CA VAL A 235 0.67 -11.35 -8.07
C VAL A 235 -0.02 -10.28 -8.88
N THR A 236 -1.23 -9.91 -8.44
CA THR A 236 -2.02 -8.82 -9.03
C THR A 236 -2.50 -7.88 -7.93
N PRO A 237 -2.43 -6.55 -8.13
CA PRO A 237 -2.94 -5.60 -7.16
C PRO A 237 -4.46 -5.69 -7.03
N ILE A 238 -4.95 -5.79 -5.81
CA ILE A 238 -6.35 -5.57 -5.45
C ILE A 238 -6.60 -4.08 -5.28
N PHE A 239 -5.74 -3.44 -4.48
CA PHE A 239 -5.66 -1.99 -4.39
C PHE A 239 -4.25 -1.55 -4.00
N SER A 240 -3.95 -0.29 -4.27
CA SER A 240 -2.74 0.38 -3.78
C SER A 240 -3.12 1.69 -3.12
N ASN A 241 -2.41 2.10 -2.09
CA ASN A 241 -2.70 3.33 -1.36
C ASN A 241 -1.41 4.06 -0.97
N TYR A 242 -1.38 5.35 -1.27
CA TYR A 242 -0.32 6.26 -0.83
C TYR A 242 -0.85 7.17 0.27
N ALA A 243 -0.17 7.21 1.41
CA ALA A 243 -0.50 8.12 2.49
C ALA A 243 0.49 9.29 2.52
N TYR A 244 -0.03 10.51 2.38
CA TYR A 244 0.75 11.75 2.29
C TYR A 244 1.31 12.23 3.64
N HIS A 245 0.90 11.66 4.76
CA HIS A 245 1.43 11.98 6.11
C HIS A 245 2.87 11.49 6.36
N GLY A 246 3.56 11.12 5.36
CA GLY A 246 4.88 10.55 5.22
C GLY A 246 4.85 9.68 3.98
N PRO A 247 5.96 9.39 3.33
CA PRO A 247 5.95 8.56 2.11
C PRO A 247 5.63 7.10 2.48
N VAL A 248 4.34 6.79 2.72
CA VAL A 248 3.89 5.44 3.03
C VAL A 248 3.17 4.85 1.83
N PHE A 249 3.74 3.80 1.29
CA PHE A 249 3.26 3.04 0.13
C PHE A 249 2.69 1.72 0.62
N ARG A 250 1.44 1.42 0.27
CA ARG A 250 0.77 0.17 0.63
C ARG A 250 0.14 -0.45 -0.59
N THR A 251 0.24 -1.76 -0.69
CA THR A 251 -0.43 -2.52 -1.75
C THR A 251 -0.97 -3.83 -1.21
N MET A 252 -2.22 -4.12 -1.51
CA MET A 252 -2.83 -5.43 -1.28
C MET A 252 -2.74 -6.22 -2.58
N LEU A 253 -2.10 -7.37 -2.53
CA LEU A 253 -1.84 -8.22 -3.69
C LEU A 253 -2.56 -9.56 -3.51
N ARG A 254 -3.18 -10.05 -4.58
CA ARG A 254 -3.64 -11.45 -4.68
C ARG A 254 -2.52 -12.30 -5.25
N VAL A 255 -2.27 -13.45 -4.64
CA VAL A 255 -1.24 -14.39 -5.07
C VAL A 255 -1.92 -15.59 -5.74
N GLU A 256 -1.51 -15.89 -6.97
CA GLU A 256 -2.10 -16.97 -7.75
C GLU A 256 -1.03 -17.91 -8.32
N SER A 257 -1.43 -19.14 -8.62
CA SER A 257 -0.58 -20.06 -9.34
C SER A 257 -0.34 -19.58 -10.77
N ARG A 258 0.89 -19.64 -11.21
CA ARG A 258 1.27 -19.16 -12.53
C ARG A 258 0.77 -20.10 -13.64
N LYS A 259 -0.08 -19.57 -14.53
CA LYS A 259 -0.57 -20.29 -15.70
C LYS A 259 0.25 -20.00 -16.98
N ARG A 260 0.96 -18.87 -17.04
CA ARG A 260 1.78 -18.45 -18.20
C ARG A 260 3.00 -17.64 -17.74
N LEU A 261 4.07 -17.69 -18.54
CA LEU A 261 5.36 -17.01 -18.25
C LEU A 261 5.36 -15.50 -18.51
N VAL A 262 4.44 -14.98 -19.31
CA VAL A 262 4.44 -13.58 -19.76
C VAL A 262 3.67 -12.71 -18.77
N ASN A 263 4.34 -11.73 -18.17
CA ASN A 263 3.70 -10.69 -17.38
C ASN A 263 3.74 -9.36 -18.18
N LYS A 264 2.65 -9.07 -18.87
CA LYS A 264 2.51 -7.86 -19.69
C LYS A 264 2.53 -6.56 -18.88
N ASP A 265 2.30 -6.66 -17.57
CA ASP A 265 2.20 -5.52 -16.68
C ASP A 265 3.50 -5.28 -15.89
N TYR A 266 4.62 -5.91 -16.30
CA TYR A 266 5.93 -5.70 -15.70
C TYR A 266 6.91 -5.20 -16.78
N GLY A 267 7.38 -3.97 -16.63
CA GLY A 267 8.17 -3.31 -17.66
C GLY A 267 8.77 -2.00 -17.17
N PHE A 268 8.83 -1.01 -18.04
CA PHE A 268 9.51 0.25 -17.80
C PHE A 268 8.57 1.43 -18.01
N ILE A 269 8.79 2.52 -17.27
CA ILE A 269 8.15 3.81 -17.50
C ILE A 269 9.19 4.75 -18.09
N VAL A 270 8.85 5.32 -19.22
CA VAL A 270 9.65 6.32 -19.94
C VAL A 270 9.00 7.68 -19.80
N TYR A 271 9.77 8.69 -19.48
CA TYR A 271 9.30 10.07 -19.31
C TYR A 271 10.15 11.04 -20.12
N CYS A 272 9.51 11.84 -20.94
CA CYS A 272 10.16 12.93 -21.67
C CYS A 272 10.10 14.23 -20.87
N LYS A 273 11.23 14.75 -20.40
CA LYS A 273 11.32 16.02 -19.67
C LYS A 273 10.87 17.21 -20.48
N ARG A 274 10.98 17.16 -21.81
CA ARG A 274 10.63 18.28 -22.72
C ARG A 274 9.12 18.41 -22.89
N CYS A 275 8.47 17.39 -23.42
CA CYS A 275 7.01 17.44 -23.62
C CYS A 275 6.20 17.09 -22.36
N GLY A 276 6.77 16.34 -21.40
CA GLY A 276 6.07 15.90 -20.19
C GLY A 276 5.26 14.63 -20.40
N GLN A 277 5.37 13.96 -21.53
CA GLN A 277 4.69 12.70 -21.80
C GLN A 277 5.39 11.55 -21.09
N SER A 278 4.59 10.64 -20.50
CA SER A 278 5.03 9.32 -20.05
C SER A 278 4.42 8.23 -20.90
N GLN A 279 5.11 7.10 -21.00
CA GLN A 279 4.65 5.91 -21.69
C GLN A 279 5.19 4.66 -21.01
N ASP A 280 4.39 3.60 -21.05
CA ASP A 280 4.76 2.28 -20.54
C ASP A 280 5.44 1.50 -21.67
N ILE A 281 6.56 0.83 -21.36
CA ILE A 281 7.40 0.12 -22.33
C ILE A 281 7.58 -1.31 -21.85
N GLN A 282 7.37 -2.27 -22.76
CA GLN A 282 7.66 -3.68 -22.54
C GLN A 282 9.17 -3.97 -22.71
N PHE A 283 9.62 -5.14 -22.26
CA PHE A 283 11.02 -5.53 -22.40
C PHE A 283 11.45 -5.64 -23.87
N GLU A 284 10.53 -6.10 -24.72
CA GLU A 284 10.75 -6.28 -26.15
C GLU A 284 10.95 -4.94 -26.88
N ASP A 285 10.34 -3.87 -26.36
CA ASP A 285 10.33 -2.54 -26.99
C ASP A 285 11.47 -1.63 -26.47
N LEU A 286 12.37 -2.13 -25.62
CA LEU A 286 13.45 -1.31 -25.03
C LEU A 286 14.41 -0.72 -26.07
N GLY A 287 14.55 -1.37 -27.22
CA GLY A 287 15.36 -0.88 -28.33
C GLY A 287 14.76 0.31 -29.07
N ASP A 288 13.44 0.49 -28.99
CA ASP A 288 12.66 1.44 -29.80
C ASP A 288 12.14 2.64 -29.01
N ILE A 289 12.77 2.94 -27.87
CA ILE A 289 12.37 4.06 -27.02
C ILE A 289 12.53 5.39 -27.77
N ALA A 290 11.39 5.98 -28.13
CA ALA A 290 11.34 7.29 -28.75
C ALA A 290 10.29 8.18 -28.09
N CYS A 291 10.57 9.48 -27.96
CA CYS A 291 9.55 10.44 -27.58
C CYS A 291 8.69 10.78 -28.81
N CYS A 292 7.37 10.87 -28.63
CA CYS A 292 6.43 11.30 -29.66
C CYS A 292 6.52 12.80 -29.99
N CYS A 293 7.26 13.60 -29.21
CA CYS A 293 7.37 15.04 -29.44
C CYS A 293 8.26 15.35 -30.67
N ALA A 294 7.84 16.36 -31.43
CA ALA A 294 8.55 16.84 -32.64
C ALA A 294 9.90 17.52 -32.36
N TYR A 295 10.34 17.59 -31.11
CA TYR A 295 11.61 18.24 -30.76
C TYR A 295 12.82 17.36 -31.08
N PRO A 296 13.96 17.96 -31.46
CA PRO A 296 15.19 17.21 -31.69
C PRO A 296 15.58 16.36 -30.48
N LYS A 297 16.08 15.15 -30.74
CA LYS A 297 16.54 14.24 -29.69
C LYS A 297 17.80 14.80 -29.02
N GLU A 298 17.61 15.49 -27.88
CA GLU A 298 18.76 15.89 -27.05
C GLU A 298 19.09 14.79 -26.04
N LYS A 299 20.35 14.54 -25.82
CA LYS A 299 20.84 13.57 -24.85
C LYS A 299 20.31 13.89 -23.45
N GLY A 300 19.64 12.92 -22.80
CA GLY A 300 19.09 13.06 -21.46
C GLY A 300 17.72 13.73 -21.38
N SER A 301 17.06 14.03 -22.51
CA SER A 301 15.67 14.50 -22.52
C SER A 301 14.67 13.41 -22.12
N VAL A 302 14.99 12.14 -22.40
CA VAL A 302 14.20 10.98 -22.04
C VAL A 302 14.84 10.28 -20.85
N VAL A 303 14.05 9.91 -19.86
CA VAL A 303 14.48 9.13 -18.68
C VAL A 303 13.65 7.86 -18.59
N VAL A 304 14.30 6.76 -18.23
CA VAL A 304 13.70 5.44 -18.08
C VAL A 304 13.79 5.01 -16.63
N THR A 305 12.73 4.43 -16.10
CA THR A 305 12.64 3.88 -14.73
C THR A 305 12.08 2.47 -14.79
N GLY A 306 12.66 1.55 -14.05
CA GLY A 306 12.20 0.16 -13.97
C GLY A 306 13.34 -0.87 -13.93
N PRO A 307 13.02 -2.16 -14.11
CA PRO A 307 11.66 -2.67 -14.33
C PRO A 307 10.78 -2.54 -13.08
N LEU A 308 9.49 -2.30 -13.26
CA LEU A 308 8.50 -2.17 -12.22
C LEU A 308 7.10 -2.54 -12.74
N TRP A 309 6.08 -2.45 -11.89
CA TRP A 309 4.70 -2.68 -12.30
C TRP A 309 4.19 -1.54 -13.19
N ILE A 310 3.68 -1.86 -14.38
CA ILE A 310 3.08 -0.90 -15.31
C ILE A 310 1.58 -1.12 -15.54
N GLY A 311 1.00 -2.15 -14.92
CA GLY A 311 -0.42 -2.45 -14.98
C GLY A 311 -1.29 -1.60 -14.05
N PRO A 312 -2.59 -1.94 -13.94
CA PRO A 312 -3.53 -1.27 -13.04
C PRO A 312 -3.10 -1.36 -11.58
N LEU A 313 -3.41 -0.31 -10.80
CA LEU A 313 -3.13 -0.26 -9.35
C LEU A 313 -4.29 -0.82 -8.51
N HIS A 314 -5.46 -1.03 -9.12
CA HIS A 314 -6.68 -1.47 -8.45
C HIS A 314 -7.44 -2.49 -9.30
N ASP A 315 -8.06 -3.45 -8.63
CA ASP A 315 -9.07 -4.34 -9.22
C ASP A 315 -10.45 -3.74 -8.96
N ARG A 316 -11.15 -3.38 -10.05
CA ARG A 316 -12.44 -2.71 -9.97
C ARG A 316 -13.48 -3.52 -9.18
N ASN A 317 -13.61 -4.80 -9.47
CA ASN A 317 -14.62 -5.65 -8.84
C ASN A 317 -14.39 -5.80 -7.34
N GLN A 318 -13.13 -5.93 -6.93
CA GLN A 318 -12.77 -6.03 -5.52
C GLN A 318 -13.01 -4.71 -4.79
N VAL A 319 -12.66 -3.57 -5.37
CA VAL A 319 -12.91 -2.24 -4.78
C VAL A 319 -14.41 -1.93 -4.72
N GLU A 320 -15.19 -2.31 -5.71
CA GLU A 320 -16.67 -2.21 -5.69
C GLU A 320 -17.24 -3.05 -4.54
N GLY A 321 -16.79 -4.32 -4.36
CA GLY A 321 -17.19 -5.16 -3.23
C GLY A 321 -16.81 -4.57 -1.87
N MET A 322 -15.62 -3.97 -1.75
CA MET A 322 -15.23 -3.21 -0.55
C MET A 322 -16.15 -2.02 -0.29
N THR A 323 -16.59 -1.34 -1.35
CA THR A 323 -17.49 -0.18 -1.26
C THR A 323 -18.88 -0.58 -0.80
N GLU A 324 -19.41 -1.69 -1.30
CA GLU A 324 -20.70 -2.26 -0.88
C GLU A 324 -20.66 -2.63 0.61
N LEU A 325 -19.63 -3.37 1.01
CA LEU A 325 -19.43 -3.79 2.39
C LEU A 325 -19.24 -2.59 3.34
N ALA A 326 -18.48 -1.57 2.93
CA ALA A 326 -18.32 -0.34 3.71
C ALA A 326 -19.65 0.41 3.90
N ARG A 327 -20.56 0.31 2.93
CA ARG A 327 -21.90 0.88 3.01
C ARG A 327 -22.77 0.07 3.98
N GLU A 328 -22.75 -1.25 3.89
CA GLU A 328 -23.47 -2.16 4.79
C GLU A 328 -23.04 -1.96 6.25
N TRP A 329 -21.73 -1.78 6.49
CA TRP A 329 -21.20 -1.54 7.82
C TRP A 329 -21.39 -0.10 8.33
N GLY A 330 -21.98 0.79 7.52
CA GLY A 330 -22.17 2.20 7.89
C GLY A 330 -20.85 2.99 7.97
N TRP A 331 -19.78 2.52 7.34
CA TRP A 331 -18.50 3.22 7.28
C TRP A 331 -18.47 4.34 6.24
N ILE A 332 -19.39 4.28 5.29
CA ILE A 332 -19.69 5.32 4.32
C ILE A 332 -21.22 5.47 4.25
N ASN A 333 -21.75 6.69 4.18
CA ASN A 333 -23.19 6.99 4.07
C ASN A 333 -24.06 6.47 5.23
N SER A 334 -24.01 7.13 6.39
CA SER A 334 -25.06 6.95 7.41
C SER A 334 -26.22 7.93 7.15
N VAL A 335 -27.20 7.52 6.35
CA VAL A 335 -28.52 8.17 6.38
C VAL A 335 -29.30 7.56 7.56
N GLY A 336 -29.33 8.27 8.70
CA GLY A 336 -30.24 7.97 9.81
C GLY A 336 -29.75 7.08 10.94
N ALA A 337 -28.55 6.51 10.90
CA ALA A 337 -27.99 5.78 12.05
C ALA A 337 -27.07 6.69 12.86
N ARG A 338 -27.39 6.88 14.13
CA ARG A 338 -26.47 7.44 15.13
C ARG A 338 -25.34 6.42 15.35
N SER A 339 -24.37 6.38 14.43
CA SER A 339 -23.12 5.63 14.62
C SER A 339 -22.28 6.38 15.64
N ILE A 340 -22.08 5.78 16.81
CA ILE A 340 -21.45 6.40 17.98
C ILE A 340 -19.95 6.62 17.78
N SER A 341 -19.32 6.07 16.75
CA SER A 341 -17.85 6.00 16.63
C SER A 341 -17.22 6.52 15.33
N ASN A 342 -18.01 6.88 14.31
CA ASN A 342 -17.45 7.32 13.04
C ASN A 342 -17.54 8.84 12.90
N SER A 343 -16.37 9.51 12.79
CA SER A 343 -16.34 10.92 12.42
C SER A 343 -16.93 11.09 11.00
N PRO A 344 -17.83 12.07 10.76
CA PRO A 344 -18.31 12.37 9.40
C PRO A 344 -17.19 12.63 8.40
N VAL A 345 -16.04 13.16 8.88
CA VAL A 345 -14.84 13.40 8.05
C VAL A 345 -14.20 12.09 7.61
N ASP A 346 -14.01 11.12 8.54
CA ASP A 346 -13.40 9.83 8.22
C ASP A 346 -14.28 9.01 7.25
N MET A 347 -15.60 9.12 7.37
CA MET A 347 -16.56 8.50 6.47
C MET A 347 -16.46 9.08 5.06
N HIS A 348 -16.37 10.40 4.93
CA HIS A 348 -16.26 11.06 3.65
C HIS A 348 -14.92 10.72 2.95
N ILE A 349 -13.82 10.69 3.70
CA ILE A 349 -12.49 10.36 3.17
C ILE A 349 -12.45 8.93 2.62
N LEU A 350 -12.99 7.95 3.37
CA LEU A 350 -13.03 6.56 2.91
C LEU A 350 -13.89 6.42 1.65
N LYS A 351 -15.07 7.05 1.62
CA LYS A 351 -15.96 7.06 0.46
C LYS A 351 -15.26 7.62 -0.78
N GLU A 352 -14.68 8.82 -0.67
CA GLU A 352 -13.99 9.47 -1.77
C GLU A 352 -12.80 8.62 -2.27
N LEU A 353 -12.04 8.00 -1.37
CA LEU A 353 -10.93 7.14 -1.75
C LEU A 353 -11.38 5.92 -2.55
N LEU A 354 -12.41 5.21 -2.10
CA LEU A 354 -12.95 4.04 -2.82
C LEU A 354 -13.50 4.44 -4.20
N GLU A 355 -14.23 5.55 -4.30
CA GLU A 355 -14.71 6.08 -5.58
C GLU A 355 -13.57 6.41 -6.54
N VAL A 356 -12.49 7.03 -6.05
CA VAL A 356 -11.32 7.34 -6.89
C VAL A 356 -10.60 6.07 -7.32
N MET A 357 -10.47 5.06 -6.46
CA MET A 357 -9.87 3.77 -6.82
C MET A 357 -10.67 3.05 -7.93
N VAL A 358 -12.01 3.13 -7.90
CA VAL A 358 -12.86 2.64 -8.99
C VAL A 358 -12.64 3.44 -10.28
N ASP A 359 -12.55 4.77 -10.20
CA ASP A 359 -12.25 5.60 -11.36
C ASP A 359 -10.88 5.26 -11.98
N GLU A 360 -9.85 5.04 -11.14
CA GLU A 360 -8.49 4.67 -11.59
C GLU A 360 -8.36 3.23 -12.11
N SER A 361 -9.40 2.40 -11.93
CA SER A 361 -9.45 1.03 -12.47
C SER A 361 -9.90 0.97 -13.94
N GLN A 362 -10.16 2.13 -14.56
CA GLN A 362 -10.60 2.16 -15.98
C GLN A 362 -9.49 1.65 -16.90
N PRO A 363 -9.85 0.86 -17.93
CA PRO A 363 -8.90 0.44 -18.97
C PRO A 363 -8.29 1.64 -19.70
N GLY A 364 -7.04 1.48 -20.13
CA GLY A 364 -6.35 2.50 -20.95
C GLY A 364 -5.74 3.66 -20.20
N LEU A 365 -5.83 3.70 -18.86
CA LEU A 365 -5.09 4.67 -18.06
C LEU A 365 -3.60 4.30 -18.00
N PRO A 366 -2.68 5.24 -18.28
CA PRO A 366 -1.25 4.99 -18.26
C PRO A 366 -0.68 4.97 -16.84
N SER A 367 0.56 4.52 -16.70
CA SER A 367 1.36 4.74 -15.50
C SER A 367 1.69 6.22 -15.31
N GLY A 368 1.64 6.68 -14.07
CA GLY A 368 1.84 8.08 -13.72
C GLY A 368 0.59 8.93 -13.82
N TYR A 369 0.77 10.21 -13.53
CA TYR A 369 -0.28 11.23 -13.60
C TYR A 369 0.31 12.57 -14.01
N VAL A 370 -0.53 13.47 -14.50
CA VAL A 370 -0.17 14.84 -14.86
C VAL A 370 -0.85 15.81 -13.90
N ARG A 371 -0.07 16.67 -13.25
CA ARG A 371 -0.62 17.73 -12.41
C ARG A 371 -1.19 18.86 -13.26
N MET A 372 -2.35 19.39 -12.87
CA MET A 372 -3.01 20.48 -13.58
C MET A 372 -2.11 21.73 -13.75
N ASP A 373 -1.29 22.04 -12.73
CA ASP A 373 -0.35 23.16 -12.82
C ASP A 373 0.79 22.95 -13.84
N GLN A 374 1.15 21.70 -14.13
CA GLN A 374 2.15 21.38 -15.17
C GLN A 374 1.59 21.62 -16.58
N ILE A 375 0.31 21.28 -16.82
CA ILE A 375 -0.38 21.59 -18.07
C ILE A 375 -0.42 23.11 -18.27
N GLY A 376 -0.84 23.85 -17.25
CA GLY A 376 -0.89 25.31 -17.30
C GLY A 376 0.47 25.96 -17.55
N LYS A 377 1.52 25.51 -16.87
CA LYS A 377 2.89 26.04 -17.05
C LYS A 377 3.45 25.76 -18.44
N ARG A 378 3.23 24.55 -18.98
CA ARG A 378 3.73 24.17 -20.32
C ARG A 378 3.01 24.91 -21.44
N GLY A 379 1.69 25.02 -21.33
CA GLY A 379 0.87 25.71 -22.32
C GLY A 379 0.81 27.24 -22.13
N LYS A 380 1.32 27.77 -21.01
CA LYS A 380 1.12 29.17 -20.58
C LYS A 380 -0.37 29.54 -20.55
N VAL A 381 -1.19 28.64 -20.04
CA VAL A 381 -2.66 28.75 -20.03
C VAL A 381 -3.22 28.63 -18.63
N ARG A 382 -4.40 29.19 -18.44
CA ARG A 382 -5.21 28.94 -17.26
C ARG A 382 -6.00 27.64 -17.47
N VAL A 383 -5.64 26.60 -16.73
CA VAL A 383 -6.36 25.32 -16.80
C VAL A 383 -7.73 25.40 -16.13
N PRO A 384 -8.74 24.68 -16.65
CA PRO A 384 -10.07 24.60 -16.06
C PRO A 384 -10.03 23.85 -14.71
N ARG A 385 -11.19 23.73 -14.04
CA ARG A 385 -11.31 22.87 -12.87
C ARG A 385 -11.04 21.41 -13.28
N ARG A 386 -10.40 20.64 -12.39
CA ARG A 386 -10.03 19.23 -12.66
C ARG A 386 -11.19 18.39 -13.20
N LYS A 387 -12.39 18.52 -12.62
CA LYS A 387 -13.57 17.80 -13.08
C LYS A 387 -13.91 18.15 -14.52
N ASP A 388 -14.03 19.43 -14.83
CA ASP A 388 -14.39 19.92 -16.18
C ASP A 388 -13.34 19.47 -17.22
N PHE A 389 -12.07 19.36 -16.79
CA PHE A 389 -11.00 18.88 -17.66
C PHE A 389 -11.09 17.38 -17.94
N ILE A 390 -11.38 16.57 -16.91
CA ILE A 390 -11.61 15.13 -17.05
C ILE A 390 -12.81 14.89 -18.00
N ASP A 391 -13.92 15.61 -17.77
CA ASP A 391 -15.13 15.48 -18.60
C ASP A 391 -14.83 15.79 -20.09
N ARG A 392 -14.02 16.81 -20.38
CA ARG A 392 -13.58 17.15 -21.75
C ARG A 392 -12.71 16.07 -22.37
N LEU A 393 -11.71 15.56 -21.62
CA LEU A 393 -10.85 14.47 -22.09
C LEU A 393 -11.67 13.25 -22.47
N GLN A 394 -12.67 12.88 -21.65
CA GLN A 394 -13.55 11.74 -21.92
C GLN A 394 -14.46 11.99 -23.12
N GLN A 395 -14.96 13.22 -23.32
CA GLN A 395 -15.74 13.62 -24.50
C GLN A 395 -14.93 13.49 -25.79
N GLU A 396 -13.63 13.77 -25.75
CA GLU A 396 -12.70 13.59 -26.87
C GLU A 396 -12.22 12.13 -27.05
N GLY A 397 -12.76 11.18 -26.25
CA GLY A 397 -12.45 9.75 -26.36
C GLY A 397 -11.20 9.30 -25.62
N TYR A 398 -10.56 10.15 -24.82
CA TYR A 398 -9.42 9.76 -23.99
C TYR A 398 -9.86 9.11 -22.69
N ALA A 399 -9.09 8.11 -22.22
CA ALA A 399 -9.21 7.65 -20.86
C ALA A 399 -8.74 8.76 -19.91
N ALA A 400 -9.54 9.08 -18.91
CA ALA A 400 -9.18 10.10 -17.93
C ALA A 400 -9.85 9.84 -16.58
N SER A 401 -9.09 9.98 -15.47
CA SER A 401 -9.60 9.83 -14.11
C SER A 401 -8.90 10.78 -13.14
N ARG A 402 -9.47 10.88 -11.95
CA ARG A 402 -8.80 11.45 -10.78
C ARG A 402 -7.61 10.55 -10.39
N SER A 403 -6.70 11.07 -9.54
CA SER A 403 -5.68 10.25 -8.88
C SER A 403 -5.90 10.26 -7.37
N HIS A 404 -5.84 9.08 -6.74
CA HIS A 404 -5.88 8.95 -5.28
C HIS A 404 -4.57 9.42 -4.63
N ILE A 405 -3.50 9.53 -5.40
CA ILE A 405 -2.15 9.86 -4.93
C ILE A 405 -1.92 11.37 -4.88
N GLU A 406 -2.37 12.09 -5.92
CA GLU A 406 -2.20 13.55 -6.04
C GLU A 406 -3.55 14.19 -6.37
N PRO A 407 -4.19 14.85 -5.41
CA PRO A 407 -5.53 15.42 -5.59
C PRO A 407 -5.63 16.48 -6.70
N ARG A 408 -4.50 17.09 -7.12
CA ARG A 408 -4.44 18.08 -8.19
C ARG A 408 -3.98 17.51 -9.52
N ALA A 409 -4.01 16.20 -9.66
CA ALA A 409 -3.59 15.53 -10.88
C ALA A 409 -4.74 14.84 -11.60
N VAL A 410 -4.47 14.52 -12.86
CA VAL A 410 -5.31 13.72 -13.74
C VAL A 410 -4.46 12.59 -14.31
N LYS A 411 -4.99 11.39 -14.34
CA LYS A 411 -4.45 10.26 -15.11
C LYS A 411 -5.14 10.27 -16.46
N THR A 412 -4.38 10.23 -17.53
CA THR A 412 -4.94 10.20 -18.89
C THR A 412 -3.92 9.69 -19.91
N ASN A 413 -4.40 9.02 -20.93
CA ASN A 413 -3.64 8.61 -22.11
C ASN A 413 -3.57 9.72 -23.18
N CYS A 414 -4.20 10.88 -22.94
CA CYS A 414 -4.14 12.02 -23.85
C CYS A 414 -2.70 12.54 -23.97
N PRO A 415 -2.17 12.76 -25.16
CA PRO A 415 -0.88 13.40 -25.36
C PRO A 415 -0.82 14.79 -24.74
N MET A 416 0.36 15.21 -24.27
CA MET A 416 0.50 16.45 -23.51
C MET A 416 0.16 17.71 -24.34
N ASP A 417 0.45 17.72 -25.63
CA ASP A 417 0.07 18.78 -26.56
C ASP A 417 -1.45 18.93 -26.65
N GLN A 418 -2.15 17.82 -26.81
CA GLN A 418 -3.63 17.78 -26.80
C GLN A 418 -4.19 18.15 -25.41
N CYS A 419 -3.55 17.73 -24.31
CA CYS A 419 -3.93 18.17 -22.97
C CYS A 419 -3.83 19.69 -22.82
N ILE A 420 -2.84 20.33 -23.43
CA ILE A 420 -2.67 21.77 -23.45
C ILE A 420 -3.78 22.43 -24.28
N GLU A 421 -4.08 21.94 -25.47
CA GLU A 421 -5.14 22.45 -26.34
C GLU A 421 -6.51 22.36 -25.68
N LEU A 422 -6.86 21.24 -25.10
CA LEU A 422 -8.11 21.04 -24.36
C LEU A 422 -8.17 21.86 -23.05
N GLY A 423 -7.01 22.19 -22.49
CA GLY A 423 -6.88 23.10 -21.37
C GLY A 423 -7.24 24.56 -21.70
N TYR A 424 -7.10 25.00 -22.97
CA TYR A 424 -7.41 26.36 -23.38
C TYR A 424 -8.90 26.72 -23.24
N GLY A 425 -9.83 25.78 -23.46
CA GLY A 425 -11.26 26.07 -23.50
C GLY A 425 -11.62 27.11 -24.56
N SER A 426 -12.87 27.16 -24.97
CA SER A 426 -13.37 28.01 -26.07
C SER A 426 -13.32 29.55 -25.83
N ARG A 427 -12.56 30.03 -24.87
CA ARG A 427 -12.31 31.46 -24.64
C ARG A 427 -10.81 31.72 -24.49
N SER A 428 -10.18 32.05 -25.60
CA SER A 428 -8.82 32.56 -25.70
C SER A 428 -8.68 33.85 -24.87
N ILE A 429 -8.09 33.75 -23.68
CA ILE A 429 -7.49 34.92 -23.02
C ILE A 429 -6.00 34.58 -22.94
N VAL A 430 -5.27 35.06 -23.92
CA VAL A 430 -3.80 35.11 -23.88
C VAL A 430 -3.43 36.02 -22.71
N ILE A 431 -2.80 35.49 -21.70
CA ILE A 431 -2.11 36.30 -20.69
C ILE A 431 -0.82 36.75 -21.36
N GLN A 432 -0.78 38.04 -21.75
CA GLN A 432 0.44 38.73 -22.20
C GLN A 432 1.44 38.86 -21.03
#